data_bd4872a11bb3df110e905c4ff7a836e8
#
_entry.id   bd4872a11bb3df110e905c4ff7a836e8
#
_cell.length_a   1.000
_cell.length_b   1.000
_cell.length_c   1.000
_cell.angle_alpha   90.00
_cell.angle_beta   90.00
_cell.angle_gamma   90.00
#
_symmetry.space_group_name_H-M   'P 1'
#
loop_
_entity.id
_entity.type
_entity.pdbx_description
1 polymer ?
#
loop_
_entity_poly.entity_id
_entity_poly.type
_entity_poly.pdbx_seq_one_letter_code
_entity_poly.pdbx_strand_id
1 'polypeptide(L)'
;MVTFKENINVVFRLNFGINVGLGHLYRCLKIAKTFKNKKRIVFVFDKNFNLKSIDSVLKEYKIIFLYKGSEKFINQSNDAIRFNDVTKNFRQKFTIVDDYRLSNIWHQKVKKENNKIIVIDDLLNRKMFCDFYINYKYEKFEKNRIKKYLPKKCIKLLGPEYNTLDNNLFKNKKKE
;
A
#
# COMPACT_ATOMS: atom_id res chain seq x y z
N MET A 1 10.23 12.64 -28.39
CA MET A 1 9.02 13.09 -27.67
C MET A 1 9.39 13.22 -26.18
N VAL A 2 9.49 14.44 -25.64
CA VAL A 2 9.83 14.65 -24.21
C VAL A 2 8.58 14.31 -23.40
N THR A 3 8.58 13.15 -22.75
CA THR A 3 7.49 12.79 -21.84
C THR A 3 7.68 13.55 -20.53
N PHE A 4 6.85 14.54 -20.26
CA PHE A 4 6.85 15.25 -18.98
C PHE A 4 6.47 14.27 -17.87
N LYS A 5 7.39 14.05 -16.91
CA LYS A 5 7.12 13.20 -15.74
C LYS A 5 6.26 13.99 -14.75
N GLU A 6 5.13 13.44 -14.37
CA GLU A 6 4.30 13.98 -13.30
C GLU A 6 5.08 13.95 -11.96
N ASN A 7 4.96 15.01 -11.17
CA ASN A 7 5.66 15.14 -9.90
C ASN A 7 4.95 14.36 -8.76
N ILE A 8 4.61 13.10 -9.05
CA ILE A 8 4.07 12.16 -8.07
C ILE A 8 5.22 11.47 -7.35
N ASN A 9 5.29 11.63 -6.04
CA ASN A 9 6.38 11.10 -5.22
C ASN A 9 6.00 9.83 -4.46
N VAL A 10 4.74 9.67 -4.08
CA VAL A 10 4.25 8.56 -3.26
C VAL A 10 3.07 7.88 -3.95
N VAL A 11 3.18 6.57 -4.13
CA VAL A 11 2.10 5.76 -4.70
C VAL A 11 1.73 4.68 -3.69
N PHE A 12 0.47 4.67 -3.30
CA PHE A 12 -0.12 3.60 -2.48
C PHE A 12 -0.75 2.57 -3.40
N ARG A 13 -0.39 1.30 -3.25
CA ARG A 13 -1.08 0.15 -3.85
C ARG A 13 -1.72 -0.66 -2.73
N LEU A 14 -3.02 -0.67 -2.69
CA LEU A 14 -3.78 -1.37 -1.66
C LEU A 14 -5.05 -1.99 -2.20
N ASN A 15 -5.52 -3.01 -1.52
CA ASN A 15 -6.81 -3.62 -1.71
C ASN A 15 -7.74 -3.21 -0.57
N PHE A 16 -8.99 -2.84 -0.92
CA PHE A 16 -10.04 -2.62 0.05
C PHE A 16 -11.40 -2.88 -0.62
N GLY A 17 -12.45 -3.05 0.17
CA GLY A 17 -13.80 -3.28 -0.33
C GLY A 17 -14.63 -4.08 0.67
N ILE A 18 -15.84 -4.47 0.26
CA ILE A 18 -16.83 -5.14 1.12
C ILE A 18 -16.24 -6.41 1.76
N ASN A 19 -15.48 -7.21 1.01
CA ASN A 19 -14.90 -8.47 1.48
C ASN A 19 -13.53 -8.33 2.15
N VAL A 20 -12.89 -7.17 2.09
CA VAL A 20 -11.53 -6.93 2.61
C VAL A 20 -11.56 -6.00 3.83
N GLY A 21 -12.62 -5.17 3.91
CA GLY A 21 -12.76 -4.14 4.93
C GLY A 21 -11.99 -2.85 4.59
N LEU A 22 -12.14 -1.86 5.45
CA LEU A 22 -11.59 -0.53 5.29
C LEU A 22 -10.24 -0.33 6.01
N GLY A 23 -9.77 -1.33 6.74
CA GLY A 23 -8.56 -1.23 7.57
C GLY A 23 -7.31 -0.83 6.77
N HIS A 24 -7.10 -1.46 5.59
CA HIS A 24 -6.00 -1.12 4.68
C HIS A 24 -6.05 0.34 4.23
N LEU A 25 -7.25 0.82 3.87
CA LEU A 25 -7.44 2.20 3.45
C LEU A 25 -7.12 3.19 4.57
N TYR A 26 -7.68 3.00 5.77
CA TYR A 26 -7.50 3.94 6.89
C TYR A 26 -6.04 4.01 7.34
N ARG A 27 -5.32 2.89 7.39
CA ARG A 27 -3.90 2.91 7.76
C ARG A 27 -3.04 3.59 6.68
N CYS A 28 -3.33 3.38 5.41
CA CYS A 28 -2.66 4.10 4.32
C CYS A 28 -2.99 5.60 4.34
N LEU A 29 -4.22 5.99 4.60
CA LEU A 29 -4.64 7.38 4.73
C LEU A 29 -3.93 8.08 5.90
N LYS A 30 -3.75 7.41 7.04
CA LYS A 30 -3.01 7.98 8.16
C LYS A 30 -1.57 8.30 7.76
N ILE A 31 -0.90 7.40 7.04
CA ILE A 31 0.42 7.66 6.49
C ILE A 31 0.37 8.82 5.48
N ALA A 32 -0.59 8.80 4.55
CA ALA A 32 -0.71 9.84 3.53
C ALA A 32 -0.92 11.24 4.13
N LYS A 33 -1.63 11.35 5.25
CA LYS A 33 -1.86 12.62 5.98
C LYS A 33 -0.55 13.23 6.52
N THR A 34 0.50 12.45 6.76
CA THR A 34 1.78 12.97 7.24
C THR A 34 2.56 13.75 6.18
N PHE A 35 2.25 13.55 4.89
CA PHE A 35 2.90 14.29 3.82
C PHE A 35 2.28 15.67 3.64
N LYS A 36 3.12 16.72 3.54
CA LYS A 36 2.67 18.11 3.38
C LYS A 36 1.89 18.34 2.08
N ASN A 37 2.32 17.75 0.97
CA ASN A 37 1.73 17.98 -0.34
C ASN A 37 0.93 16.75 -0.83
N LYS A 38 -0.39 16.80 -0.65
CA LYS A 38 -1.31 15.73 -1.05
C LYS A 38 -1.38 15.52 -2.56
N LYS A 39 -1.17 16.58 -3.35
CA LYS A 39 -1.16 16.52 -4.83
C LYS A 39 -0.03 15.65 -5.41
N ARG A 40 0.97 15.30 -4.57
CA ARG A 40 2.07 14.39 -4.96
C ARG A 40 1.85 12.95 -4.54
N ILE A 41 0.64 12.62 -4.13
CA ILE A 41 0.24 11.29 -3.66
C ILE A 41 -0.82 10.72 -4.59
N VAL A 42 -0.67 9.44 -4.93
CA VAL A 42 -1.65 8.68 -5.71
C VAL A 42 -2.03 7.43 -4.95
N PHE A 43 -3.33 7.15 -4.93
CA PHE A 43 -3.86 5.87 -4.48
C PHE A 43 -4.24 5.03 -5.70
N VAL A 44 -3.73 3.81 -5.77
CA VAL A 44 -3.98 2.84 -6.83
C VAL A 44 -4.76 1.68 -6.24
N PHE A 45 -6.00 1.55 -6.68
CA PHE A 45 -6.95 0.52 -6.27
C PHE A 45 -7.20 -0.49 -7.37
N ASP A 46 -7.82 -1.63 -7.02
CA ASP A 46 -8.28 -2.60 -8.00
C ASP A 46 -9.38 -2.01 -8.87
N LYS A 47 -10.53 -1.75 -8.27
CA LYS A 47 -11.75 -1.29 -8.92
C LYS A 47 -12.34 -0.07 -8.24
N ASN A 48 -13.18 0.63 -8.98
CA ASN A 48 -14.09 1.59 -8.39
C ASN A 48 -15.15 0.84 -7.56
N PHE A 49 -15.15 1.09 -6.27
CA PHE A 49 -16.24 0.73 -5.38
C PHE A 49 -17.12 1.97 -5.22
N ASN A 50 -18.41 1.80 -4.97
CA ASN A 50 -19.28 2.94 -4.67
C ASN A 50 -18.85 3.55 -3.32
N LEU A 51 -17.99 4.57 -3.43
CA LEU A 51 -17.22 5.13 -2.32
C LEU A 51 -17.90 6.32 -1.64
N LYS A 52 -19.24 6.50 -1.81
CA LYS A 52 -19.95 7.69 -1.28
C LYS A 52 -19.56 8.05 0.16
N SER A 53 -19.30 7.05 1.00
CA SER A 53 -18.86 7.25 2.39
C SER A 53 -17.38 7.63 2.56
N ILE A 54 -16.56 7.50 1.51
CA ILE A 54 -15.10 7.69 1.57
C ILE A 54 -14.65 8.80 0.62
N ASP A 55 -15.51 9.23 -0.30
CA ASP A 55 -15.21 10.25 -1.30
C ASP A 55 -14.71 11.55 -0.67
N SER A 56 -15.29 11.95 0.46
CA SER A 56 -14.86 13.16 1.17
C SER A 56 -13.41 13.08 1.67
N VAL A 57 -12.94 11.89 2.04
CA VAL A 57 -11.59 11.68 2.57
C VAL A 57 -10.57 11.52 1.45
N LEU A 58 -10.97 10.95 0.32
CA LEU A 58 -10.11 10.68 -0.83
C LEU A 58 -10.00 11.84 -1.81
N LYS A 59 -10.91 12.84 -1.77
CA LYS A 59 -10.97 13.96 -2.72
C LYS A 59 -9.69 14.79 -2.83
N GLU A 60 -8.81 14.75 -1.80
CA GLU A 60 -7.55 15.45 -1.80
C GLU A 60 -6.43 14.74 -2.57
N TYR A 61 -6.66 13.49 -2.97
CA TYR A 61 -5.66 12.62 -3.57
C TYR A 61 -6.03 12.25 -5.01
N LYS A 62 -5.02 12.02 -5.84
CA LYS A 62 -5.23 11.40 -7.16
C LYS A 62 -5.54 9.92 -6.96
N ILE A 63 -6.59 9.42 -7.63
CA ILE A 63 -7.03 8.03 -7.56
C ILE A 63 -6.92 7.40 -8.93
N ILE A 64 -6.42 6.17 -8.99
CA ILE A 64 -6.33 5.36 -10.19
C ILE A 64 -6.92 3.97 -9.89
N PHE A 65 -7.73 3.47 -10.81
CA PHE A 65 -8.26 2.11 -10.78
C PHE A 65 -7.57 1.27 -11.84
N LEU A 66 -7.03 0.09 -11.45
CA LEU A 66 -6.29 -0.78 -12.36
C LEU A 66 -7.20 -1.59 -13.28
N TYR A 67 -8.41 -1.91 -12.81
CA TYR A 67 -9.35 -2.78 -13.51
C TYR A 67 -10.64 -2.03 -13.80
N LYS A 68 -11.11 -2.12 -15.06
CA LYS A 68 -12.33 -1.45 -15.55
C LYS A 68 -13.42 -2.47 -15.83
N GLY A 69 -14.69 -2.08 -15.67
CA GLY A 69 -15.84 -2.92 -15.98
C GLY A 69 -15.79 -4.29 -15.29
N SER A 70 -15.86 -5.38 -16.06
CA SER A 70 -15.80 -6.76 -15.57
C SER A 70 -14.39 -7.27 -15.25
N GLU A 71 -13.34 -6.51 -15.61
CA GLU A 71 -11.95 -6.90 -15.30
C GLU A 71 -11.74 -7.06 -13.79
N LYS A 72 -10.84 -7.96 -13.42
CA LYS A 72 -10.50 -8.24 -12.02
C LYS A 72 -9.03 -8.63 -11.88
N PHE A 73 -8.53 -8.59 -10.64
CA PHE A 73 -7.23 -9.14 -10.31
C PHE A 73 -7.17 -10.63 -10.69
N ILE A 74 -6.26 -10.99 -11.56
CA ILE A 74 -6.02 -12.38 -11.98
C ILE A 74 -4.83 -12.93 -11.18
N ASN A 75 -3.67 -12.28 -11.30
CA ASN A 75 -2.46 -12.62 -10.58
C ASN A 75 -1.57 -11.38 -10.42
N GLN A 76 -0.59 -11.50 -9.52
CA GLN A 76 0.30 -10.39 -9.19
C GLN A 76 1.24 -9.95 -10.34
N SER A 77 1.52 -10.81 -11.31
CA SER A 77 2.35 -10.43 -12.45
C SER A 77 1.61 -9.48 -13.39
N ASN A 78 0.35 -9.78 -13.69
CA ASN A 78 -0.50 -8.90 -14.49
C ASN A 78 -0.80 -7.58 -13.77
N ASP A 79 -1.04 -7.63 -12.45
CA ASP A 79 -1.22 -6.45 -11.62
C ASP A 79 0.01 -5.53 -11.67
N ALA A 80 1.22 -6.11 -11.58
CA ALA A 80 2.45 -5.34 -11.67
C ALA A 80 2.64 -4.66 -13.03
N ILE A 81 2.27 -5.32 -14.13
CA ILE A 81 2.32 -4.74 -15.48
C ILE A 81 1.37 -3.53 -15.55
N ARG A 82 0.11 -3.70 -15.13
CA ARG A 82 -0.87 -2.61 -15.11
C ARG A 82 -0.44 -1.46 -14.20
N PHE A 83 0.08 -1.78 -13.02
CA PHE A 83 0.61 -0.78 -12.09
C PHE A 83 1.75 0.03 -12.71
N ASN A 84 2.70 -0.65 -13.36
CA ASN A 84 3.81 0.01 -14.03
C ASN A 84 3.33 0.89 -15.18
N ASP A 85 2.34 0.47 -15.94
CA ASP A 85 1.80 1.25 -17.06
C ASP A 85 1.14 2.56 -16.56
N VAL A 86 0.30 2.50 -15.53
CA VAL A 86 -0.36 3.70 -14.99
C VAL A 86 0.60 4.62 -14.22
N THR A 87 1.76 4.11 -13.78
CA THR A 87 2.76 4.88 -13.03
C THR A 87 4.03 5.21 -13.82
N LYS A 88 4.09 4.88 -15.12
CA LYS A 88 5.29 5.08 -15.94
C LYS A 88 5.81 6.52 -15.99
N ASN A 89 4.90 7.48 -15.93
CA ASN A 89 5.21 8.91 -15.99
C ASN A 89 5.41 9.57 -14.60
N PHE A 90 5.41 8.80 -13.51
CA PHE A 90 5.59 9.35 -12.16
C PHE A 90 7.05 9.40 -11.74
N ARG A 91 7.45 10.47 -11.03
CA ARG A 91 8.73 10.57 -10.32
C ARG A 91 8.65 9.90 -8.96
N GLN A 92 8.32 8.63 -8.96
CA GLN A 92 8.00 7.83 -7.81
C GLN A 92 9.22 7.62 -6.89
N LYS A 93 9.17 8.15 -5.67
CA LYS A 93 10.18 7.93 -4.62
C LYS A 93 9.79 6.78 -3.69
N PHE A 94 8.50 6.65 -3.39
CA PHE A 94 7.98 5.62 -2.51
C PHE A 94 6.81 4.88 -3.17
N THR A 95 6.84 3.55 -3.07
CA THR A 95 5.69 2.69 -3.33
C THR A 95 5.31 2.03 -2.02
N ILE A 96 4.15 2.36 -1.48
CA ILE A 96 3.62 1.80 -0.24
C ILE A 96 2.58 0.74 -0.62
N VAL A 97 2.83 -0.49 -0.19
CA VAL A 97 2.03 -1.67 -0.55
C VAL A 97 1.31 -2.19 0.70
N ASP A 98 0.00 -2.27 0.62
CA ASP A 98 -0.87 -2.81 1.65
C ASP A 98 -1.91 -3.75 1.03
N ASP A 99 -1.42 -4.88 0.51
CA ASP A 99 -2.22 -5.88 -0.18
C ASP A 99 -1.63 -7.28 0.03
N TYR A 100 -2.33 -8.12 0.76
CA TYR A 100 -1.87 -9.47 1.11
C TYR A 100 -1.72 -10.43 -0.07
N ARG A 101 -2.24 -10.10 -1.25
CA ARG A 101 -2.09 -10.88 -2.47
C ARG A 101 -0.73 -10.68 -3.15
N LEU A 102 -0.01 -9.60 -2.80
CA LEU A 102 1.23 -9.19 -3.45
C LEU A 102 2.44 -9.69 -2.65
N SER A 103 3.42 -10.23 -3.36
CA SER A 103 4.64 -10.83 -2.79
C SER A 103 5.90 -10.27 -3.46
N ASN A 104 7.04 -10.91 -3.19
CA ASN A 104 8.30 -10.57 -3.85
C ASN A 104 8.22 -10.52 -5.39
N ILE A 105 7.36 -11.34 -6.02
CA ILE A 105 7.17 -11.34 -7.48
C ILE A 105 6.67 -9.98 -7.96
N TRP A 106 5.64 -9.44 -7.30
CA TRP A 106 5.10 -8.13 -7.62
C TRP A 106 6.09 -7.02 -7.28
N HIS A 107 6.66 -7.08 -6.06
CA HIS A 107 7.57 -6.04 -5.58
C HIS A 107 8.80 -5.88 -6.48
N GLN A 108 9.39 -6.98 -6.95
CA GLN A 108 10.53 -6.94 -7.88
C GLN A 108 10.15 -6.32 -9.22
N LYS A 109 8.97 -6.66 -9.78
CA LYS A 109 8.49 -6.13 -11.05
C LYS A 109 8.23 -4.62 -11.03
N VAL A 110 7.83 -4.06 -9.88
CA VAL A 110 7.54 -2.63 -9.75
C VAL A 110 8.70 -1.82 -9.18
N LYS A 111 9.76 -2.48 -8.72
CA LYS A 111 10.98 -1.81 -8.23
C LYS A 111 11.64 -1.04 -9.36
N LYS A 112 11.84 0.26 -9.14
CA LYS A 112 12.62 1.15 -10.00
C LYS A 112 13.88 1.57 -9.24
N GLU A 113 14.91 2.02 -9.95
CA GLU A 113 16.21 2.39 -9.37
C GLU A 113 16.06 3.37 -8.20
N ASN A 114 15.27 4.41 -8.38
CA ASN A 114 15.16 5.53 -7.43
C ASN A 114 13.92 5.46 -6.54
N ASN A 115 13.17 4.34 -6.50
CA ASN A 115 12.05 4.20 -5.59
C ASN A 115 12.37 3.27 -4.42
N LYS A 116 11.72 3.51 -3.27
CA LYS A 116 11.73 2.63 -2.11
C LYS A 116 10.39 1.93 -2.00
N ILE A 117 10.43 0.61 -1.80
CA ILE A 117 9.24 -0.20 -1.56
C ILE A 117 9.04 -0.35 -0.06
N ILE A 118 7.89 0.07 0.43
CA ILE A 118 7.44 -0.05 1.81
C ILE A 118 6.27 -1.00 1.84
N VAL A 119 6.38 -2.10 2.57
CA VAL A 119 5.30 -3.09 2.72
C VAL A 119 4.70 -2.98 4.11
N ILE A 120 3.38 -2.84 4.18
CA ILE A 120 2.60 -2.95 5.41
C ILE A 120 1.94 -4.32 5.40
N ASP A 121 2.31 -5.18 6.34
CA ASP A 121 1.81 -6.55 6.37
C ASP A 121 1.92 -7.13 7.78
N ASP A 122 0.83 -7.68 8.30
CA ASP A 122 0.77 -8.31 9.62
C ASP A 122 0.64 -9.84 9.55
N LEU A 123 0.66 -10.44 8.35
CA LEU A 123 0.59 -11.89 8.16
C LEU A 123 1.97 -12.55 8.14
N LEU A 124 2.96 -11.90 7.56
CA LEU A 124 4.35 -12.40 7.40
C LEU A 124 4.39 -13.88 6.98
N ASN A 125 3.62 -14.25 5.95
CA ASN A 125 3.43 -15.63 5.49
C ASN A 125 3.97 -15.91 4.09
N ARG A 126 4.58 -14.91 3.43
CA ARG A 126 5.13 -15.00 2.08
C ARG A 126 6.40 -14.17 1.91
N LYS A 127 7.23 -14.52 0.93
CA LYS A 127 8.45 -13.76 0.63
C LYS A 127 8.12 -12.34 0.19
N MET A 128 8.85 -11.36 0.71
CA MET A 128 8.78 -9.95 0.34
C MET A 128 10.08 -9.50 -0.33
N PHE A 129 9.98 -8.47 -1.15
CA PHE A 129 11.11 -7.72 -1.66
C PHE A 129 10.85 -6.24 -1.40
N CYS A 130 11.36 -5.73 -0.27
CA CYS A 130 11.06 -4.38 0.19
C CYS A 130 12.27 -3.74 0.85
N ASP A 131 12.32 -2.40 0.83
CA ASP A 131 13.29 -1.60 1.56
C ASP A 131 12.86 -1.41 3.03
N PHE A 132 11.54 -1.29 3.28
CA PHE A 132 10.96 -1.14 4.61
C PHE A 132 9.78 -2.11 4.77
N TYR A 133 9.67 -2.68 5.95
CA TYR A 133 8.57 -3.56 6.35
C TYR A 133 7.94 -3.07 7.65
N ILE A 134 6.62 -2.89 7.66
CA ILE A 134 5.87 -2.40 8.80
C ILE A 134 4.91 -3.50 9.27
N ASN A 135 5.04 -3.91 10.53
CA ASN A 135 4.12 -4.84 11.19
C ASN A 135 3.85 -4.38 12.63
N TYR A 136 2.71 -3.73 12.85
CA TYR A 136 2.30 -3.23 14.15
C TYR A 136 1.78 -4.32 15.11
N LYS A 137 1.45 -5.51 14.59
CA LYS A 137 1.02 -6.69 15.37
C LYS A 137 2.17 -7.67 15.65
N TYR A 138 3.42 -7.27 15.34
CA TYR A 138 4.57 -8.16 15.50
C TYR A 138 4.69 -8.69 16.93
N GLU A 139 4.93 -10.00 17.04
CA GLU A 139 5.23 -10.69 18.27
C GLU A 139 6.64 -11.32 18.24
N LYS A 140 7.30 -11.39 19.39
CA LYS A 140 8.73 -11.82 19.48
C LYS A 140 8.99 -13.22 18.94
N PHE A 141 8.01 -14.11 18.96
CA PHE A 141 8.15 -15.48 18.41
C PHE A 141 8.25 -15.53 16.88
N GLU A 142 7.94 -14.44 16.17
CA GLU A 142 7.99 -14.39 14.70
C GLU A 142 9.41 -14.20 14.12
N LYS A 143 10.47 -14.20 14.94
CA LYS A 143 11.86 -13.99 14.49
C LYS A 143 12.27 -14.91 13.33
N ASN A 144 11.85 -16.18 13.35
CA ASN A 144 12.17 -17.13 12.27
C ASN A 144 11.44 -16.79 10.97
N ARG A 145 10.21 -16.28 11.06
CA ARG A 145 9.43 -15.82 9.89
C ARG A 145 10.07 -14.60 9.26
N ILE A 146 10.56 -13.65 10.06
CA ILE A 146 11.32 -12.49 9.58
C ILE A 146 12.52 -12.95 8.75
N LYS A 147 13.36 -13.85 9.27
CA LYS A 147 14.53 -14.37 8.57
C LYS A 147 14.16 -15.09 7.26
N LYS A 148 13.03 -15.80 7.25
CA LYS A 148 12.54 -16.58 6.10
C LYS A 148 11.96 -15.71 4.99
N TYR A 149 11.21 -14.66 5.35
CA TYR A 149 10.35 -13.95 4.42
C TYR A 149 10.83 -12.54 4.04
N LEU A 150 11.68 -11.91 4.86
CA LEU A 150 12.15 -10.55 4.60
C LEU A 150 13.59 -10.51 4.09
N PRO A 151 13.93 -9.56 3.21
CA PRO A 151 15.31 -9.33 2.81
C PRO A 151 16.20 -8.96 4.00
N LYS A 152 17.45 -9.44 4.02
CA LYS A 152 18.40 -9.11 5.11
C LYS A 152 18.56 -7.59 5.31
N LYS A 153 18.66 -6.83 4.21
CA LYS A 153 18.86 -5.37 4.21
C LYS A 153 17.57 -4.56 4.46
N CYS A 154 16.41 -5.21 4.58
CA CYS A 154 15.16 -4.53 4.84
C CYS A 154 15.15 -3.90 6.23
N ILE A 155 14.76 -2.64 6.33
CA ILE A 155 14.51 -1.95 7.61
C ILE A 155 13.14 -2.42 8.13
N LYS A 156 13.12 -2.89 9.37
CA LYS A 156 11.95 -3.49 10.01
C LYS A 156 11.40 -2.57 11.08
N LEU A 157 10.16 -2.14 10.92
CA LEU A 157 9.40 -1.30 11.84
C LEU A 157 8.34 -2.21 12.47
N LEU A 158 8.65 -2.75 13.65
CA LEU A 158 7.92 -3.85 14.27
C LEU A 158 7.39 -3.44 15.64
N GLY A 159 6.11 -3.67 15.87
CA GLY A 159 5.49 -3.43 17.16
C GLY A 159 4.41 -2.36 17.13
N PRO A 160 3.67 -2.23 18.24
CA PRO A 160 2.49 -1.36 18.35
C PRO A 160 2.82 0.13 18.19
N GLU A 161 4.06 0.56 18.41
CA GLU A 161 4.51 1.94 18.19
C GLU A 161 4.40 2.35 16.70
N TYR A 162 4.41 1.39 15.78
CA TYR A 162 4.23 1.62 14.34
C TYR A 162 2.78 1.45 13.89
N ASN A 163 1.84 1.43 14.85
CA ASN A 163 0.42 1.32 14.53
C ASN A 163 -0.07 2.58 13.78
N THR A 164 -0.43 2.39 12.54
CA THR A 164 -0.99 3.43 11.68
C THR A 164 -2.53 3.52 11.76
N LEU A 165 -3.19 2.68 12.56
CA LEU A 165 -4.60 2.81 12.84
C LEU A 165 -4.83 3.84 13.97
N ASP A 166 -5.88 4.64 13.83
CA ASP A 166 -6.24 5.61 14.86
C ASP A 166 -6.89 4.88 16.05
N ASN A 167 -6.27 4.99 17.22
CA ASN A 167 -6.78 4.40 18.47
C ASN A 167 -8.18 4.92 18.83
N ASN A 168 -8.61 6.06 18.30
CA ASN A 168 -9.95 6.61 18.54
C ASN A 168 -11.04 5.84 17.80
N LEU A 169 -10.74 5.12 16.71
CA LEU A 169 -11.70 4.27 16.02
C LEU A 169 -12.20 3.09 16.88
N PHE A 170 -11.43 2.70 17.89
CA PHE A 170 -11.76 1.59 18.79
C PHE A 170 -12.40 2.05 20.11
N LYS A 171 -12.33 3.34 20.46
CA LYS A 171 -12.91 3.88 21.69
C LYS A 171 -14.43 3.97 21.65
N ASN A 172 -15.02 4.08 20.46
CA ASN A 172 -16.48 4.23 20.30
C ASN A 172 -17.27 2.89 20.28
N LYS A 173 -16.60 1.72 20.37
CA LYS A 173 -17.26 0.40 20.43
C LYS A 173 -17.55 -0.10 21.86
N LYS A 174 -17.31 0.71 22.91
CA LYS A 174 -17.61 0.33 24.32
C LYS A 174 -18.80 1.06 24.91
N LYS A 175 -19.74 1.54 24.08
CA LYS A 175 -21.02 2.10 24.55
C LYS A 175 -22.16 1.55 23.69
N GLU A 176 -22.43 0.27 23.81
CA GLU A 176 -23.75 -0.35 23.56
C GLU A 176 -23.84 -1.57 24.46
#